data_1df92f745c9cc1c7749851ffe015bfda
#
_entry.id   1df92f745c9cc1c7749851ffe015bfda
#
_cell.length_a   1.000
_cell.length_b   1.000
_cell.length_c   1.000
_cell.angle_alpha   90.00
_cell.angle_beta   90.00
_cell.angle_gamma   90.00
#
_symmetry.space_group_name_H-M   'P 1'
#
loop_
_entity.id
_entity.type
_entity.pdbx_description
1 polymer ?
#
loop_
_entity_poly.entity_id
_entity_poly.type
_entity_poly.pdbx_seq_one_letter_code
_entity_poly.pdbx_strand_id
1 'polypeptide(L)'
;MVLVHGDTVTTFSGALAAFYSQTPIGHVEAGLRSYNKYSPYPEEINRQMVGVMADLHFAPTYNAAQNLVKEGKLAKHIAITGNTAIDAMNYTIDHQYSSSIIQKHKNKNFILLTAHRRENIGKPMINVFKAIRKLIDEYQDLALVYPMHMNPKVRDIAQKYLGNHPRIELIEPLDVVDFHNFAKQAYLIMTDSGGIQEEAPSLHKPVLVLRDSTERPEGVDAGTLRVIGTNEEDVYNLSLIHI
;
A
#
# COMPACT_ATOMS: atom_id res chain seq x y z
N MET A 1 22.99 -3.81 -19.26
CA MET A 1 21.71 -4.30 -18.69
C MET A 1 20.89 -3.11 -18.26
N VAL A 2 19.58 -3.12 -18.51
CA VAL A 2 18.61 -2.16 -17.98
C VAL A 2 17.85 -2.82 -16.84
N LEU A 3 17.72 -2.12 -15.71
CA LEU A 3 16.85 -2.54 -14.61
C LEU A 3 15.55 -1.75 -14.69
N VAL A 4 14.43 -2.47 -14.66
CA VAL A 4 13.08 -1.90 -14.58
C VAL A 4 12.41 -2.39 -13.31
N HIS A 5 11.59 -1.52 -12.67
CA HIS A 5 11.00 -1.82 -11.38
C HIS A 5 9.47 -1.76 -11.44
N GLY A 6 8.82 -2.78 -10.89
CA GLY A 6 7.37 -2.82 -10.74
C GLY A 6 6.62 -3.05 -12.05
N ASP A 7 5.52 -2.34 -12.23
CA ASP A 7 4.48 -2.66 -13.22
C ASP A 7 3.80 -1.45 -13.85
N THR A 8 4.36 -0.26 -13.68
CA THR A 8 3.83 0.95 -14.30
C THR A 8 4.01 0.94 -15.82
N VAL A 9 3.30 1.82 -16.52
CA VAL A 9 3.51 2.05 -17.96
C VAL A 9 4.96 2.46 -18.25
N THR A 10 5.59 3.22 -17.36
CA THR A 10 7.01 3.60 -17.49
C THR A 10 7.92 2.37 -17.44
N THR A 11 7.67 1.44 -16.52
CA THR A 11 8.39 0.16 -16.39
C THR A 11 8.29 -0.66 -17.68
N PHE A 12 7.05 -0.82 -18.17
CA PHE A 12 6.80 -1.53 -19.43
C PHE A 12 7.48 -0.85 -20.62
N SER A 13 7.37 0.47 -20.74
CA SER A 13 8.00 1.24 -21.85
C SER A 13 9.53 1.14 -21.81
N GLY A 14 10.12 1.20 -20.60
CA GLY A 14 11.57 1.02 -20.43
C GLY A 14 12.04 -0.38 -20.82
N ALA A 15 11.30 -1.41 -20.43
CA ALA A 15 11.59 -2.80 -20.82
C ALA A 15 11.47 -2.99 -22.35
N LEU A 16 10.41 -2.46 -22.94
CA LEU A 16 10.18 -2.55 -24.40
C LEU A 16 11.30 -1.83 -25.19
N ALA A 17 11.72 -0.66 -24.78
CA ALA A 17 12.82 0.07 -25.39
C ALA A 17 14.15 -0.70 -25.29
N ALA A 18 14.44 -1.28 -24.13
CA ALA A 18 15.61 -2.13 -23.92
C ALA A 18 15.57 -3.39 -24.79
N PHE A 19 14.39 -4.03 -24.92
CA PHE A 19 14.20 -5.17 -25.80
C PHE A 19 14.49 -4.86 -27.26
N TYR A 20 13.95 -3.76 -27.78
CA TYR A 20 14.23 -3.33 -29.18
C TYR A 20 15.70 -2.97 -29.39
N SER A 21 16.39 -2.52 -28.34
CA SER A 21 17.83 -2.24 -28.38
C SER A 21 18.71 -3.47 -28.12
N GLN A 22 18.12 -4.65 -27.99
CA GLN A 22 18.80 -5.92 -27.68
C GLN A 22 19.66 -5.81 -26.38
N THR A 23 19.19 -5.00 -25.44
CA THR A 23 19.88 -4.79 -24.15
C THR A 23 19.24 -5.70 -23.10
N PRO A 24 20.03 -6.52 -22.35
CA PRO A 24 19.51 -7.39 -21.31
C PRO A 24 18.71 -6.62 -20.25
N ILE A 25 17.63 -7.23 -19.77
CA ILE A 25 16.65 -6.61 -18.86
C ILE A 25 16.62 -7.38 -17.55
N GLY A 26 16.74 -6.67 -16.42
CA GLY A 26 16.43 -7.17 -15.09
C GLY A 26 15.12 -6.53 -14.58
N HIS A 27 14.18 -7.36 -14.14
CA HIS A 27 12.89 -6.93 -13.59
C HIS A 27 12.91 -7.03 -12.07
N VAL A 28 12.87 -5.90 -11.38
CA VAL A 28 12.77 -5.77 -9.91
C VAL A 28 11.30 -5.75 -9.51
N GLU A 29 10.94 -6.42 -8.42
CA GLU A 29 9.55 -6.66 -7.98
C GLU A 29 8.79 -7.59 -8.95
N ALA A 30 9.50 -8.59 -9.48
CA ALA A 30 8.98 -9.51 -10.46
C ALA A 30 8.09 -10.60 -9.84
N GLY A 31 7.08 -11.06 -10.58
CA GLY A 31 6.32 -12.27 -10.23
C GLY A 31 5.09 -12.07 -9.35
N LEU A 32 4.77 -10.84 -8.94
CA LEU A 32 3.47 -10.54 -8.35
C LEU A 32 2.36 -10.80 -9.38
N ARG A 33 1.28 -11.49 -8.98
CA ARG A 33 0.16 -11.83 -9.87
C ARG A 33 -1.18 -11.77 -9.17
N SER A 34 -2.15 -11.18 -9.85
CA SER A 34 -3.57 -11.33 -9.54
C SER A 34 -4.27 -12.29 -10.51
N TYR A 35 -3.65 -12.53 -11.68
CA TYR A 35 -4.23 -13.26 -12.82
C TYR A 35 -5.56 -12.68 -13.33
N ASN A 36 -5.93 -11.50 -12.89
CA ASN A 36 -7.05 -10.73 -13.40
C ASN A 36 -6.55 -9.53 -14.19
N LYS A 37 -6.59 -9.60 -15.52
CA LYS A 37 -6.04 -8.56 -16.41
C LYS A 37 -6.61 -7.15 -16.21
N TYR A 38 -7.70 -7.03 -15.47
CA TYR A 38 -8.36 -5.76 -15.16
C TYR A 38 -8.23 -5.35 -13.70
N SER A 39 -7.46 -6.12 -12.86
CA SER A 39 -7.28 -5.78 -11.44
C SER A 39 -5.92 -6.29 -10.90
N PRO A 40 -4.98 -5.38 -10.59
CA PRO A 40 -4.98 -3.94 -10.88
C PRO A 40 -4.85 -3.65 -12.39
N TYR A 41 -5.42 -2.55 -12.83
CA TYR A 41 -5.40 -2.14 -14.24
C TYR A 41 -4.68 -0.81 -14.44
N PRO A 42 -3.69 -0.74 -15.35
CA PRO A 42 -3.21 -1.76 -16.30
C PRO A 42 -2.03 -2.61 -15.77
N GLU A 43 -1.71 -2.52 -14.49
CA GLU A 43 -0.49 -3.04 -13.86
C GLU A 43 -0.31 -4.56 -14.04
N GLU A 44 -1.40 -5.34 -13.94
CA GLU A 44 -1.28 -6.81 -14.08
C GLU A 44 -0.76 -7.24 -15.44
N ILE A 45 -1.24 -6.61 -16.52
CA ILE A 45 -0.76 -6.91 -17.87
C ILE A 45 0.66 -6.36 -18.08
N ASN A 46 0.96 -5.17 -17.58
CA ASN A 46 2.30 -4.61 -17.68
C ASN A 46 3.34 -5.55 -17.08
N ARG A 47 3.10 -6.07 -15.85
CA ARG A 47 4.07 -6.94 -15.16
C ARG A 47 4.24 -8.29 -15.87
N GLN A 48 3.18 -8.84 -16.46
CA GLN A 48 3.27 -10.04 -17.25
C GLN A 48 4.11 -9.82 -18.53
N MET A 49 3.84 -8.72 -19.26
CA MET A 49 4.60 -8.40 -20.48
C MET A 49 6.08 -8.10 -20.18
N VAL A 50 6.38 -7.36 -19.11
CA VAL A 50 7.76 -7.15 -18.64
C VAL A 50 8.42 -8.51 -18.33
N GLY A 51 7.71 -9.40 -17.65
CA GLY A 51 8.18 -10.75 -17.35
C GLY A 51 8.50 -11.58 -18.60
N VAL A 52 7.84 -11.31 -19.74
CA VAL A 52 8.17 -11.98 -21.01
C VAL A 52 9.51 -11.49 -21.58
N MET A 53 9.79 -10.18 -21.45
CA MET A 53 10.99 -9.55 -22.02
C MET A 53 12.23 -9.67 -21.12
N ALA A 54 12.04 -9.83 -19.80
CA ALA A 54 13.14 -9.83 -18.84
C ALA A 54 14.00 -11.10 -18.90
N ASP A 55 15.32 -10.91 -18.81
CA ASP A 55 16.33 -11.97 -18.72
C ASP A 55 16.56 -12.41 -17.27
N LEU A 56 16.46 -11.49 -16.30
CA LEU A 56 16.59 -11.76 -14.88
C LEU A 56 15.36 -11.24 -14.13
N HIS A 57 14.93 -11.99 -13.12
CA HIS A 57 13.75 -11.69 -12.32
C HIS A 57 14.15 -11.61 -10.84
N PHE A 58 13.92 -10.45 -10.21
CA PHE A 58 14.16 -10.24 -8.78
C PHE A 58 12.81 -10.22 -8.09
N ALA A 59 12.43 -11.38 -7.52
CA ALA A 59 11.12 -11.60 -6.91
C ALA A 59 11.11 -11.13 -5.45
N PRO A 60 10.07 -10.44 -4.97
CA PRO A 60 9.99 -10.00 -3.58
C PRO A 60 9.73 -11.16 -2.61
N THR A 61 9.03 -12.21 -3.04
CA THR A 61 8.63 -13.31 -2.18
C THR A 61 8.84 -14.67 -2.87
N TYR A 62 8.77 -15.74 -2.07
CA TYR A 62 8.77 -17.10 -2.60
C TYR A 62 7.57 -17.36 -3.54
N ASN A 63 6.39 -16.88 -3.18
CA ASN A 63 5.20 -17.03 -4.02
C ASN A 63 5.33 -16.30 -5.35
N ALA A 64 5.90 -15.10 -5.35
CA ALA A 64 6.20 -14.36 -6.57
C ALA A 64 7.20 -15.14 -7.47
N ALA A 65 8.24 -15.74 -6.88
CA ALA A 65 9.18 -16.59 -7.61
C ALA A 65 8.49 -17.84 -8.18
N GLN A 66 7.59 -18.47 -7.41
CA GLN A 66 6.82 -19.63 -7.90
C GLN A 66 5.88 -19.28 -9.05
N ASN A 67 5.28 -18.08 -9.07
CA ASN A 67 4.47 -17.62 -10.19
C ASN A 67 5.31 -17.57 -11.48
N LEU A 68 6.53 -17.02 -11.40
CA LEU A 68 7.45 -16.98 -12.54
C LEU A 68 7.84 -18.38 -13.04
N VAL A 69 8.09 -19.31 -12.13
CA VAL A 69 8.38 -20.72 -12.49
C VAL A 69 7.18 -21.36 -13.19
N LYS A 70 5.96 -21.17 -12.68
CA LYS A 70 4.71 -21.64 -13.31
C LYS A 70 4.50 -21.07 -14.71
N GLU A 71 4.99 -19.87 -14.97
CA GLU A 71 4.96 -19.21 -16.27
C GLU A 71 6.13 -19.63 -17.19
N GLY A 72 6.91 -20.63 -16.78
CA GLY A 72 7.99 -21.20 -17.58
C GLY A 72 9.31 -20.45 -17.53
N LYS A 73 9.49 -19.52 -16.57
CA LYS A 73 10.80 -18.87 -16.38
C LYS A 73 11.78 -19.83 -15.73
N LEU A 74 13.02 -19.81 -16.20
CA LEU A 74 14.06 -20.71 -15.67
C LEU A 74 14.45 -20.27 -14.25
N ALA A 75 14.44 -21.22 -13.30
CA ALA A 75 14.76 -20.95 -11.90
C ALA A 75 16.13 -20.27 -11.70
N LYS A 76 17.13 -20.59 -12.54
CA LYS A 76 18.46 -19.94 -12.49
C LYS A 76 18.45 -18.43 -12.84
N HIS A 77 17.36 -17.93 -13.42
CA HIS A 77 17.18 -16.52 -13.76
C HIS A 77 16.26 -15.79 -12.76
N ILE A 78 15.86 -16.46 -11.68
CA ILE A 78 14.98 -15.92 -10.65
C ILE A 78 15.79 -15.84 -9.34
N ALA A 79 15.86 -14.66 -8.75
CA ALA A 79 16.41 -14.45 -7.41
C ALA A 79 15.31 -13.90 -6.49
N ILE A 80 15.20 -14.44 -5.28
CA ILE A 80 14.33 -13.87 -4.24
C ILE A 80 15.13 -12.83 -3.50
N THR A 81 14.78 -11.56 -3.66
CA THR A 81 15.55 -10.41 -3.14
C THR A 81 14.84 -9.66 -2.03
N GLY A 82 13.59 -9.98 -1.72
CA GLY A 82 12.76 -9.16 -0.86
C GLY A 82 12.24 -7.90 -1.58
N ASN A 83 11.64 -7.00 -0.82
CA ASN A 83 11.09 -5.75 -1.34
C ASN A 83 12.03 -4.59 -1.01
N THR A 84 12.47 -3.87 -2.04
CA THR A 84 13.39 -2.72 -1.91
C THR A 84 12.79 -1.57 -1.10
N ALA A 85 11.45 -1.44 -1.03
CA ALA A 85 10.79 -0.45 -0.18
C ALA A 85 11.05 -0.71 1.31
N ILE A 86 11.10 -2.00 1.71
CA ILE A 86 11.42 -2.39 3.09
C ILE A 86 12.88 -2.03 3.43
N ASP A 87 13.80 -2.29 2.50
CA ASP A 87 15.22 -1.92 2.69
C ASP A 87 15.38 -0.40 2.82
N ALA A 88 14.63 0.38 2.04
CA ALA A 88 14.65 1.84 2.08
C ALA A 88 14.23 2.39 3.46
N MET A 89 13.37 1.69 4.22
CA MET A 89 12.97 2.14 5.56
C MET A 89 14.13 2.21 6.56
N ASN A 90 15.21 1.45 6.34
CA ASN A 90 16.44 1.56 7.16
C ASN A 90 17.10 2.95 7.05
N TYR A 91 16.79 3.70 6.00
CA TYR A 91 17.35 5.04 5.74
C TYR A 91 16.33 6.16 5.99
N THR A 92 15.03 5.86 5.99
CA THR A 92 13.97 6.87 6.11
C THR A 92 13.40 6.98 7.52
N ILE A 93 13.52 5.91 8.33
CA ILE A 93 13.03 5.94 9.71
C ILE A 93 14.06 6.60 10.62
N ASP A 94 13.61 7.66 11.28
CA ASP A 94 14.37 8.37 12.31
C ASP A 94 13.70 8.16 13.67
N HIS A 95 14.42 7.62 14.64
CA HIS A 95 13.93 7.41 16.01
C HIS A 95 13.67 8.71 16.78
N GLN A 96 14.22 9.82 16.31
CA GLN A 96 14.02 11.15 16.90
C GLN A 96 13.00 11.98 16.11
N TYR A 97 12.37 11.39 15.09
CA TYR A 97 11.39 12.08 14.26
C TYR A 97 10.22 12.62 15.07
N SER A 98 9.93 13.90 14.87
CA SER A 98 8.83 14.59 15.50
C SER A 98 8.15 15.54 14.51
N SER A 99 6.82 15.61 14.60
CA SER A 99 6.05 16.60 13.87
C SER A 99 5.03 17.25 14.83
N SER A 100 4.55 18.44 14.49
CA SER A 100 3.53 19.14 15.27
C SER A 100 2.24 18.31 15.40
N ILE A 101 1.90 17.54 14.37
CA ILE A 101 0.71 16.66 14.34
C ILE A 101 0.89 15.50 15.33
N ILE A 102 2.02 14.81 15.28
CA ILE A 102 2.32 13.72 16.21
C ILE A 102 2.34 14.24 17.64
N GLN A 103 2.97 15.38 17.88
CA GLN A 103 3.00 16.00 19.22
C GLN A 103 1.61 16.40 19.73
N LYS A 104 0.74 16.90 18.85
CA LYS A 104 -0.66 17.20 19.18
C LYS A 104 -1.43 15.99 19.68
N HIS A 105 -1.13 14.81 19.14
CA HIS A 105 -1.81 13.55 19.46
C HIS A 105 -0.96 12.56 20.26
N LYS A 106 0.13 13.02 20.91
CA LYS A 106 1.08 12.14 21.64
C LYS A 106 0.46 11.25 22.72
N ASN A 107 -0.69 11.65 23.28
CA ASN A 107 -1.42 10.90 24.32
C ASN A 107 -2.60 10.11 23.72
N LYS A 108 -2.64 9.90 22.41
CA LYS A 108 -3.70 9.20 21.71
C LYS A 108 -3.13 8.12 20.81
N ASN A 109 -3.90 7.09 20.61
CA ASN A 109 -3.63 6.09 19.60
C ASN A 109 -4.11 6.64 18.24
N PHE A 110 -3.20 7.06 17.35
CA PHE A 110 -3.65 7.54 16.06
C PHE A 110 -3.67 6.45 14.99
N ILE A 111 -4.72 6.49 14.19
CA ILE A 111 -4.90 5.70 13.00
C ILE A 111 -4.29 6.47 11.83
N LEU A 112 -3.38 5.84 11.07
CA LEU A 112 -2.90 6.40 9.80
C LEU A 112 -3.76 5.83 8.67
N LEU A 113 -4.46 6.70 7.95
CA LEU A 113 -5.30 6.34 6.82
C LEU A 113 -4.64 6.70 5.50
N THR A 114 -4.67 5.76 4.54
CA THR A 114 -4.42 6.07 3.12
C THR A 114 -5.54 5.48 2.28
N ALA A 115 -6.23 6.31 1.53
CA ALA A 115 -7.32 5.91 0.65
C ALA A 115 -7.32 6.77 -0.61
N HIS A 116 -7.05 6.16 -1.75
CA HIS A 116 -6.91 6.89 -3.02
C HIS A 116 -7.22 6.07 -4.27
N ARG A 117 -7.52 4.77 -4.13
CA ARG A 117 -7.82 3.89 -5.26
C ARG A 117 -9.06 4.37 -6.01
N ARG A 118 -8.98 4.35 -7.36
CA ARG A 118 -10.05 4.86 -8.23
C ARG A 118 -11.36 4.11 -8.05
N GLU A 119 -11.28 2.79 -7.87
CA GLU A 119 -12.44 1.92 -7.61
C GLU A 119 -13.15 2.24 -6.30
N ASN A 120 -12.45 2.83 -5.32
CA ASN A 120 -13.02 3.21 -4.04
C ASN A 120 -13.66 4.60 -4.04
N ILE A 121 -13.39 5.45 -5.04
CA ILE A 121 -13.92 6.83 -5.08
C ILE A 121 -15.45 6.79 -5.22
N GLY A 122 -16.16 7.49 -4.33
CA GLY A 122 -17.61 7.54 -4.27
C GLY A 122 -18.17 6.78 -3.08
N LYS A 123 -19.17 5.93 -3.30
CA LYS A 123 -19.88 5.24 -2.19
C LYS A 123 -18.98 4.39 -1.30
N PRO A 124 -18.02 3.60 -1.83
CA PRO A 124 -17.10 2.83 -0.97
C PRO A 124 -16.32 3.72 -0.02
N MET A 125 -15.72 4.79 -0.53
CA MET A 125 -14.94 5.74 0.28
C MET A 125 -15.79 6.46 1.33
N ILE A 126 -17.02 6.81 0.99
CA ILE A 126 -17.98 7.42 1.92
C ILE A 126 -18.30 6.48 3.08
N ASN A 127 -18.51 5.18 2.80
CA ASN A 127 -18.77 4.18 3.83
C ASN A 127 -17.56 4.05 4.79
N VAL A 128 -16.35 3.94 4.23
CA VAL A 128 -15.11 3.90 5.02
C VAL A 128 -14.98 5.13 5.92
N PHE A 129 -15.18 6.33 5.37
CA PHE A 129 -15.03 7.56 6.15
C PHE A 129 -16.11 7.71 7.23
N LYS A 130 -17.33 7.26 7.00
CA LYS A 130 -18.37 7.22 8.03
C LYS A 130 -18.03 6.27 9.16
N ALA A 131 -17.54 5.05 8.84
CA ALA A 131 -17.11 4.09 9.83
C ALA A 131 -15.97 4.63 10.70
N ILE A 132 -14.95 5.23 10.07
CA ILE A 132 -13.82 5.86 10.78
C ILE A 132 -14.31 7.04 11.61
N ARG A 133 -15.16 7.89 11.09
CA ARG A 133 -15.73 9.01 11.84
C ARG A 133 -16.45 8.53 13.10
N LYS A 134 -17.27 7.49 12.98
CA LYS A 134 -17.96 6.87 14.11
C LYS A 134 -16.98 6.35 15.15
N LEU A 135 -15.91 5.65 14.75
CA LEU A 135 -14.85 5.18 15.65
C LEU A 135 -14.21 6.35 16.43
N ILE A 136 -13.84 7.41 15.73
CA ILE A 136 -13.21 8.57 16.37
C ILE A 136 -14.20 9.30 17.31
N ASP A 137 -15.48 9.38 16.97
CA ASP A 137 -16.49 10.00 17.82
C ASP A 137 -16.71 9.19 19.12
N GLU A 138 -16.77 7.86 19.05
CA GLU A 138 -17.04 6.97 20.17
C GLU A 138 -15.81 6.74 21.07
N TYR A 139 -14.62 6.61 20.52
CA TYR A 139 -13.39 6.31 21.28
C TYR A 139 -12.54 7.57 21.48
N GLN A 140 -12.53 8.10 22.69
CA GLN A 140 -11.90 9.39 23.02
C GLN A 140 -10.36 9.35 22.98
N ASP A 141 -9.76 8.19 23.10
CA ASP A 141 -8.31 7.95 23.01
C ASP A 141 -7.79 7.75 21.59
N LEU A 142 -8.69 7.72 20.60
CA LEU A 142 -8.32 7.65 19.18
C LEU A 142 -8.20 9.02 18.53
N ALA A 143 -7.29 9.09 17.56
CA ALA A 143 -7.16 10.17 16.60
C ALA A 143 -6.98 9.60 15.19
N LEU A 144 -7.21 10.40 14.16
CA LEU A 144 -6.98 10.05 12.77
C LEU A 144 -5.98 11.01 12.14
N VAL A 145 -5.02 10.49 11.41
CA VAL A 145 -4.17 11.26 10.51
C VAL A 145 -4.38 10.74 9.09
N TYR A 146 -4.81 11.59 8.19
CA TYR A 146 -5.07 11.25 6.80
C TYR A 146 -4.33 12.18 5.85
N PRO A 147 -3.15 11.76 5.33
CA PRO A 147 -2.51 12.42 4.20
C PRO A 147 -3.38 12.24 2.95
N MET A 148 -4.10 13.31 2.55
CA MET A 148 -5.09 13.23 1.49
C MET A 148 -4.43 13.19 0.10
N HIS A 149 -4.88 12.29 -0.74
CA HIS A 149 -4.49 12.30 -2.15
C HIS A 149 -4.92 13.60 -2.85
N MET A 150 -4.13 14.07 -3.84
CA MET A 150 -4.36 15.33 -4.55
C MET A 150 -5.64 15.39 -5.39
N ASN A 151 -6.29 14.24 -5.64
CA ASN A 151 -7.53 14.20 -6.43
C ASN A 151 -8.64 15.00 -5.73
N PRO A 152 -9.23 16.02 -6.39
CA PRO A 152 -10.28 16.85 -5.79
C PRO A 152 -11.46 16.06 -5.26
N LYS A 153 -11.89 15.01 -5.98
CA LYS A 153 -13.02 14.16 -5.53
C LYS A 153 -12.75 13.47 -4.19
N VAL A 154 -11.50 13.04 -3.96
CA VAL A 154 -11.09 12.44 -2.68
C VAL A 154 -11.13 13.50 -1.58
N ARG A 155 -10.58 14.68 -1.84
CA ARG A 155 -10.54 15.81 -0.89
C ARG A 155 -11.94 16.30 -0.51
N ASP A 156 -12.84 16.44 -1.48
CA ASP A 156 -14.23 16.86 -1.23
C ASP A 156 -14.96 15.87 -0.31
N ILE A 157 -14.81 14.56 -0.57
CA ILE A 157 -15.41 13.51 0.26
C ILE A 157 -14.78 13.52 1.65
N ALA A 158 -13.45 13.60 1.76
CA ALA A 158 -12.75 13.64 3.03
C ALA A 158 -13.18 14.86 3.88
N GLN A 159 -13.19 16.04 3.29
CA GLN A 159 -13.60 17.25 3.98
C GLN A 159 -15.05 17.17 4.47
N LYS A 160 -15.94 16.59 3.66
CA LYS A 160 -17.36 16.45 3.99
C LYS A 160 -17.62 15.50 5.17
N TYR A 161 -16.94 14.35 5.20
CA TYR A 161 -17.23 13.29 6.17
C TYR A 161 -16.27 13.23 7.36
N LEU A 162 -15.04 13.69 7.19
CA LEU A 162 -14.00 13.67 8.22
C LEU A 162 -13.62 15.08 8.71
N GLY A 163 -13.97 16.13 7.98
CA GLY A 163 -13.60 17.51 8.35
C GLY A 163 -14.24 17.99 9.65
N ASN A 164 -13.73 19.13 10.16
CA ASN A 164 -14.24 19.82 11.35
C ASN A 164 -14.31 18.95 12.62
N HIS A 165 -13.27 18.14 12.85
CA HIS A 165 -13.17 17.33 14.07
C HIS A 165 -11.81 17.52 14.74
N PRO A 166 -11.73 17.78 16.07
CA PRO A 166 -10.47 18.15 16.75
C PRO A 166 -9.42 17.03 16.82
N ARG A 167 -9.83 15.79 16.59
CA ARG A 167 -8.98 14.61 16.61
C ARG A 167 -8.78 13.97 15.22
N ILE A 168 -9.15 14.69 14.17
CA ILE A 168 -8.94 14.27 12.78
C ILE A 168 -8.07 15.30 12.07
N GLU A 169 -6.92 14.88 11.59
CA GLU A 169 -5.99 15.69 10.82
C GLU A 169 -6.07 15.30 9.34
N LEU A 170 -6.70 16.16 8.54
CA LEU A 170 -6.67 16.09 7.08
C LEU A 170 -5.49 16.91 6.61
N ILE A 171 -4.44 16.27 6.12
CA ILE A 171 -3.18 16.93 5.79
C ILE A 171 -2.82 16.75 4.31
N GLU A 172 -1.85 17.54 3.85
CA GLU A 172 -1.27 17.37 2.53
C GLU A 172 -0.52 16.03 2.43
N PRO A 173 -0.34 15.49 1.21
CA PRO A 173 0.45 14.28 1.02
C PRO A 173 1.83 14.43 1.66
N LEU A 174 2.25 13.40 2.36
CA LEU A 174 3.58 13.32 2.96
C LEU A 174 4.59 12.84 1.93
N ASP A 175 5.84 13.26 2.05
CA ASP A 175 6.95 12.60 1.37
C ASP A 175 7.22 11.22 2.00
N VAL A 176 8.12 10.44 1.41
CA VAL A 176 8.40 9.07 1.84
C VAL A 176 9.01 9.02 3.24
N VAL A 177 9.85 10.00 3.62
CA VAL A 177 10.49 10.05 4.94
C VAL A 177 9.45 10.34 6.01
N ASP A 178 8.66 11.38 5.82
CA ASP A 178 7.59 11.73 6.74
C ASP A 178 6.58 10.58 6.85
N PHE A 179 6.15 10.01 5.72
CA PHE A 179 5.17 8.92 5.73
C PHE A 179 5.64 7.71 6.53
N HIS A 180 6.87 7.23 6.33
CA HIS A 180 7.42 6.10 7.08
C HIS A 180 7.51 6.37 8.58
N ASN A 181 7.84 7.60 8.97
CA ASN A 181 7.89 7.98 10.39
C ASN A 181 6.50 8.12 11.03
N PHE A 182 5.50 8.60 10.29
CA PHE A 182 4.10 8.54 10.72
C PHE A 182 3.63 7.10 10.85
N ALA A 183 3.91 6.24 9.86
CA ALA A 183 3.56 4.82 9.89
C ALA A 183 4.21 4.10 11.08
N LYS A 184 5.49 4.38 11.37
CA LYS A 184 6.20 3.83 12.53
C LYS A 184 5.56 4.19 13.86
N GLN A 185 4.99 5.39 13.98
CA GLN A 185 4.36 5.88 15.20
C GLN A 185 2.84 5.63 15.26
N ALA A 186 2.23 5.22 14.15
CA ALA A 186 0.81 4.88 14.12
C ALA A 186 0.49 3.69 15.03
N TYR A 187 -0.70 3.71 15.63
CA TYR A 187 -1.25 2.58 16.36
C TYR A 187 -1.79 1.50 15.42
N LEU A 188 -2.50 1.93 14.39
CA LEU A 188 -3.15 1.10 13.38
C LEU A 188 -3.02 1.79 12.02
N ILE A 189 -2.84 1.02 10.96
CA ILE A 189 -2.84 1.54 9.59
C ILE A 189 -4.06 1.02 8.84
N MET A 190 -4.81 1.92 8.24
CA MET A 190 -5.91 1.61 7.32
C MET A 190 -5.51 2.04 5.91
N THR A 191 -5.54 1.12 4.95
CA THR A 191 -5.01 1.40 3.61
C THR A 191 -5.72 0.66 2.48
N ASP A 192 -5.81 1.31 1.33
CA ASP A 192 -6.10 0.66 0.05
C ASP A 192 -4.85 0.50 -0.85
N SER A 193 -3.68 0.93 -0.38
CA SER A 193 -2.40 0.86 -1.11
C SER A 193 -1.76 -0.52 -1.02
N GLY A 194 -1.25 -1.03 -2.15
CA GLY A 194 -0.50 -2.28 -2.20
C GLY A 194 0.85 -2.22 -1.49
N GLY A 195 1.64 -1.15 -1.70
CA GLY A 195 2.97 -1.01 -1.09
C GLY A 195 2.93 -0.98 0.43
N ILE A 196 1.97 -0.25 1.00
CA ILE A 196 1.82 -0.14 2.46
C ILE A 196 1.48 -1.49 3.11
N GLN A 197 0.85 -2.41 2.40
CA GLN A 197 0.61 -3.77 2.87
C GLN A 197 1.89 -4.57 3.10
N GLU A 198 3.00 -4.19 2.48
CA GLU A 198 4.32 -4.79 2.68
C GLU A 198 5.16 -4.00 3.70
N GLU A 199 5.09 -2.68 3.64
CA GLU A 199 5.84 -1.77 4.49
C GLU A 199 5.38 -1.79 5.95
N ALA A 200 4.07 -1.69 6.20
CA ALA A 200 3.52 -1.57 7.55
C ALA A 200 3.77 -2.81 8.45
N PRO A 201 3.66 -4.06 7.98
CA PRO A 201 4.04 -5.23 8.76
C PRO A 201 5.51 -5.22 9.18
N SER A 202 6.42 -4.73 8.33
CA SER A 202 7.84 -4.62 8.68
C SER A 202 8.12 -3.58 9.78
N LEU A 203 7.18 -2.65 9.98
CA LEU A 203 7.15 -1.72 11.11
C LEU A 203 6.45 -2.29 12.35
N HIS A 204 5.98 -3.54 12.30
CA HIS A 204 5.20 -4.20 13.35
C HIS A 204 3.87 -3.47 13.63
N LYS A 205 3.21 -3.00 12.57
CA LYS A 205 1.92 -2.32 12.68
C LYS A 205 0.80 -3.20 12.13
N PRO A 206 -0.32 -3.31 12.85
CA PRO A 206 -1.50 -3.98 12.31
C PRO A 206 -2.05 -3.18 11.14
N VAL A 207 -2.53 -3.91 10.11
CA VAL A 207 -3.01 -3.29 8.87
C VAL A 207 -4.40 -3.79 8.53
N LEU A 208 -5.32 -2.86 8.33
CA LEU A 208 -6.65 -3.11 7.79
C LEU A 208 -6.69 -2.66 6.32
N VAL A 209 -6.91 -3.63 5.45
CA VAL A 209 -6.92 -3.39 4.00
C VAL A 209 -8.34 -3.08 3.54
N LEU A 210 -8.54 -1.85 3.05
CA LEU A 210 -9.82 -1.29 2.59
C LEU A 210 -10.12 -1.70 1.15
N ARG A 211 -10.13 -3.01 0.90
CA ARG A 211 -10.37 -3.63 -0.43
C ARG A 211 -11.09 -4.96 -0.26
N ASP A 212 -11.71 -5.45 -1.33
CA ASP A 212 -12.37 -6.76 -1.35
C ASP A 212 -11.37 -7.92 -1.54
N SER A 213 -10.18 -7.62 -2.07
CA SER A 213 -9.11 -8.59 -2.31
C SER A 213 -7.73 -7.93 -2.23
N THR A 214 -6.70 -8.76 -2.05
CA THR A 214 -5.30 -8.32 -2.09
C THR A 214 -4.47 -9.24 -2.98
N GLU A 215 -3.47 -8.68 -3.64
CA GLU A 215 -2.42 -9.38 -4.37
C GLU A 215 -1.26 -9.82 -3.46
N ARG A 216 -1.41 -9.67 -2.15
CA ARG A 216 -0.41 -10.00 -1.11
C ARG A 216 -0.99 -10.98 -0.08
N PRO A 217 -1.31 -12.22 -0.51
CA PRO A 217 -1.91 -13.22 0.36
C PRO A 217 -1.03 -13.59 1.56
N GLU A 218 0.31 -13.50 1.39
CA GLU A 218 1.27 -13.85 2.44
C GLU A 218 1.08 -13.05 3.73
N GLY A 219 0.73 -11.77 3.61
CA GLY A 219 0.47 -10.91 4.76
C GLY A 219 -0.82 -11.28 5.49
N VAL A 220 -1.83 -11.76 4.75
CA VAL A 220 -3.08 -12.28 5.32
C VAL A 220 -2.83 -13.61 6.02
N ASP A 221 -2.11 -14.54 5.36
CA ASP A 221 -1.77 -15.87 5.90
C ASP A 221 -0.89 -15.75 7.16
N ALA A 222 0.00 -14.77 7.19
CA ALA A 222 0.84 -14.46 8.35
C ALA A 222 0.07 -13.73 9.49
N GLY A 223 -1.18 -13.30 9.26
CA GLY A 223 -1.99 -12.58 10.23
C GLY A 223 -1.55 -11.12 10.47
N THR A 224 -0.69 -10.57 9.61
CA THR A 224 -0.21 -9.18 9.70
C THR A 224 -1.11 -8.18 8.97
N LEU A 225 -1.93 -8.68 8.04
CA LEU A 225 -2.92 -7.92 7.29
C LEU A 225 -4.31 -8.53 7.49
N ARG A 226 -5.32 -7.69 7.49
CA ARG A 226 -6.71 -8.13 7.42
C ARG A 226 -7.44 -7.37 6.32
N VAL A 227 -7.96 -8.10 5.34
CA VAL A 227 -8.83 -7.53 4.29
C VAL A 227 -10.22 -7.35 4.88
N ILE A 228 -10.73 -6.11 4.87
CA ILE A 228 -12.00 -5.75 5.54
C ILE A 228 -13.04 -5.14 4.59
N GLY A 229 -12.71 -5.02 3.30
CA GLY A 229 -13.61 -4.41 2.33
C GLY A 229 -13.83 -2.92 2.56
N THR A 230 -14.96 -2.43 2.04
CA THR A 230 -15.37 -1.01 2.13
C THR A 230 -16.81 -0.86 2.65
N ASN A 231 -17.40 -1.92 3.20
CA ASN A 231 -18.70 -1.84 3.86
C ASN A 231 -18.58 -1.09 5.20
N GLU A 232 -19.51 -0.19 5.50
CA GLU A 232 -19.46 0.66 6.69
C GLU A 232 -19.44 -0.14 8.00
N GLU A 233 -20.30 -1.18 8.10
CA GLU A 233 -20.40 -2.03 9.30
C GLU A 233 -19.16 -2.92 9.48
N ASP A 234 -18.67 -3.50 8.37
CA ASP A 234 -17.48 -4.36 8.41
C ASP A 234 -16.24 -3.55 8.79
N VAL A 235 -16.05 -2.37 8.18
CA VAL A 235 -14.94 -1.47 8.53
C VAL A 235 -15.00 -1.08 10.01
N TYR A 236 -16.19 -0.74 10.52
CA TYR A 236 -16.36 -0.39 11.92
C TYR A 236 -16.06 -1.58 12.85
N ASN A 237 -16.75 -2.71 12.65
CA ASN A 237 -16.68 -3.88 13.54
C ASN A 237 -15.29 -4.54 13.55
N LEU A 238 -14.65 -4.66 12.36
CA LEU A 238 -13.33 -5.28 12.25
C LEU A 238 -12.22 -4.36 12.79
N SER A 239 -12.43 -3.05 12.79
CA SER A 239 -11.50 -2.10 13.45
C SER A 239 -11.49 -2.27 14.95
N LEU A 240 -12.62 -2.60 15.58
CA LEU A 240 -12.72 -2.79 17.03
C LEU A 240 -11.88 -3.99 17.56
N ILE A 241 -11.52 -4.93 16.69
CA ILE A 241 -10.67 -6.06 17.09
C ILE A 241 -9.24 -5.60 17.42
N HIS A 242 -8.82 -4.44 16.88
CA HIS A 242 -7.49 -3.89 17.02
C HIS A 242 -7.45 -2.62 17.90
N ILE A 243 -8.59 -2.13 18.30
CA ILE A 243 -8.79 -1.00 19.23
C ILE A 243 -9.18 -1.51 20.62
#